data_e94c6494c59ccfdea945747a294631c7
#
_entry.id   e94c6494c59ccfdea945747a294631c7
#
_cell.length_a   1.000
_cell.length_b   1.000
_cell.length_c   1.000
_cell.angle_alpha   90.00
_cell.angle_beta   90.00
_cell.angle_gamma   90.00
#
_symmetry.space_group_name_H-M   'P 1'
#
loop_
_entity.id
_entity.type
_entity.pdbx_description
1 polymer ?
#
loop_
_entity_poly.entity_id
_entity_poly.type
_entity_poly.pdbx_seq_one_letter_code
_entity_poly.pdbx_strand_id
1 'polypeptide(L)'
;TPDSPAAVFAFALFFRNFSTFLAKPGLYLEDLYVQPAWRGQGVGKAMLRRLGALAVERGCGRFEWSVLDWNEPAIRFYQHMGATVMPDWRICRVTGDALQAFAEEGRQP
;
A
#
# COMPACT_ATOMS: atom_id res chain seq x y z
N THR A 1 10.93 15.96 -11.85
CA THR A 1 10.87 15.69 -13.27
C THR A 1 11.83 14.56 -13.65
N PRO A 2 11.54 13.80 -14.69
CA PRO A 2 12.42 12.70 -15.09
C PRO A 2 13.80 13.15 -15.58
N ASP A 3 13.98 14.41 -15.90
CA ASP A 3 15.23 14.92 -16.43
C ASP A 3 16.28 15.21 -15.36
N SER A 4 15.89 15.15 -14.09
CA SER A 4 16.81 15.45 -13.00
C SER A 4 16.65 14.44 -11.88
N PRO A 5 17.70 13.64 -11.59
CA PRO A 5 17.65 12.68 -10.48
C PRO A 5 17.37 13.31 -9.12
N ALA A 6 17.76 14.60 -8.98
CA ALA A 6 17.52 15.32 -7.72
C ALA A 6 16.10 15.86 -7.58
N ALA A 7 15.29 15.75 -8.62
CA ALA A 7 13.96 16.36 -8.68
C ALA A 7 12.84 15.38 -8.40
N VAL A 8 13.11 14.27 -7.72
CA VAL A 8 12.06 13.35 -7.30
C VAL A 8 11.22 14.04 -6.24
N PHE A 9 9.97 14.35 -6.56
CA PHE A 9 9.07 15.02 -5.63
C PHE A 9 8.02 14.06 -5.04
N ALA A 10 7.84 12.90 -5.64
CA ALA A 10 6.90 11.90 -5.15
C ALA A 10 7.27 10.54 -5.69
N PHE A 11 6.96 9.48 -4.94
CA PHE A 11 7.14 8.11 -5.42
C PHE A 11 6.14 7.19 -4.73
N ALA A 12 5.93 6.03 -5.35
CA ALA A 12 5.12 4.96 -4.78
C ALA A 12 5.87 3.64 -4.92
N LEU A 13 5.89 2.86 -3.84
CA LEU A 13 6.42 1.50 -3.84
C LEU A 13 5.26 0.54 -3.73
N PHE A 14 5.12 -0.34 -4.70
CA PHE A 14 4.00 -1.28 -4.73
C PHE A 14 4.47 -2.64 -5.24
N PHE A 15 3.67 -3.67 -4.97
CA PHE A 15 3.98 -5.02 -5.43
C PHE A 15 2.69 -5.78 -5.73
N ARG A 16 2.82 -6.85 -6.51
CA ARG A 16 1.71 -7.76 -6.77
C ARG A 16 1.60 -8.77 -5.64
N ASN A 17 0.38 -9.04 -5.24
CA ASN A 17 0.08 -10.19 -4.42
C ASN A 17 -1.01 -11.01 -5.13
N PHE A 18 -1.44 -12.10 -4.53
CA PHE A 18 -2.43 -12.98 -5.12
C PHE A 18 -3.48 -13.32 -4.08
N SER A 19 -4.75 -13.14 -4.46
CA SER A 19 -5.86 -13.54 -3.62
C SER A 19 -6.32 -14.93 -4.02
N THR A 20 -6.15 -15.90 -3.12
CA THR A 20 -6.67 -17.25 -3.35
C THR A 20 -8.19 -17.26 -3.36
N PHE A 21 -8.80 -16.31 -2.68
CA PHE A 21 -10.24 -16.19 -2.59
C PHE A 21 -10.85 -15.73 -3.92
N LEU A 22 -10.24 -14.74 -4.55
CA LEU A 22 -10.71 -14.18 -5.81
C LEU A 22 -10.11 -14.89 -7.03
N ALA A 23 -9.09 -15.70 -6.81
CA ALA A 23 -8.29 -16.33 -7.88
C ALA A 23 -7.73 -15.30 -8.86
N LYS A 24 -7.38 -14.11 -8.35
CA LYS A 24 -6.84 -12.99 -9.13
C LYS A 24 -5.66 -12.38 -8.43
N PRO A 25 -4.71 -11.79 -9.17
CA PRO A 25 -3.68 -11.00 -8.54
C PRO A 25 -4.26 -9.75 -7.90
N GLY A 26 -3.55 -9.19 -6.95
CA GLY A 26 -3.85 -7.92 -6.32
C GLY A 26 -2.67 -6.98 -6.47
N LEU A 27 -2.91 -5.70 -6.27
CA LEU A 27 -1.87 -4.69 -6.20
C LEU A 27 -1.86 -4.13 -4.78
N TYR A 28 -0.69 -4.16 -4.14
CA TYR A 28 -0.53 -3.61 -2.79
C TYR A 28 0.46 -2.46 -2.82
N LEU A 29 0.01 -1.31 -2.32
CA LEU A 29 0.84 -0.13 -2.18
C LEU A 29 1.52 -0.16 -0.82
N GLU A 30 2.84 -0.33 -0.83
CA GLU A 30 3.63 -0.37 0.41
C GLU A 30 3.94 1.02 0.92
N ASP A 31 4.28 1.94 0.04
CA ASP A 31 4.68 3.27 0.44
C ASP A 31 4.32 4.29 -0.62
N LEU A 32 3.81 5.43 -0.17
CA LEU A 32 3.51 6.57 -1.02
C LEU A 32 4.11 7.80 -0.36
N TYR A 33 5.00 8.45 -1.07
CA TYR A 33 5.68 9.63 -0.55
C TYR A 33 5.52 10.81 -1.51
N VAL A 34 5.20 11.96 -0.94
CA VAL A 34 5.16 13.23 -1.65
C VAL A 34 6.02 14.22 -0.86
N GLN A 35 6.97 14.87 -1.55
CA GLN A 35 7.80 15.87 -0.89
C GLN A 35 6.93 16.99 -0.29
N PRO A 36 7.34 17.54 0.87
CA PRO A 36 6.52 18.55 1.55
C PRO A 36 6.10 19.74 0.67
N ALA A 37 6.99 20.18 -0.23
CA ALA A 37 6.70 21.30 -1.13
C ALA A 37 5.57 21.00 -2.11
N TRP A 38 5.26 19.74 -2.34
CA TRP A 38 4.24 19.30 -3.30
C TRP A 38 2.97 18.79 -2.63
N ARG A 39 2.94 18.74 -1.29
CA ARG A 39 1.77 18.27 -0.55
C ARG A 39 0.63 19.30 -0.66
N GLY A 40 -0.60 18.79 -0.60
CA GLY A 40 -1.78 19.64 -0.69
C GLY A 40 -2.15 20.04 -2.11
N GLN A 41 -1.46 19.52 -3.12
CA GLN A 41 -1.72 19.84 -4.52
C GLN A 41 -2.36 18.69 -5.29
N GLY A 42 -2.83 17.67 -4.57
CA GLY A 42 -3.50 16.54 -5.19
C GLY A 42 -2.57 15.50 -5.81
N VAL A 43 -1.27 15.58 -5.56
CA VAL A 43 -0.30 14.63 -6.12
C VAL A 43 -0.55 13.22 -5.60
N GLY A 44 -0.71 13.07 -4.29
CA GLY A 44 -0.98 11.76 -3.69
C GLY A 44 -2.26 11.13 -4.22
N LYS A 45 -3.32 11.93 -4.33
CA LYS A 45 -4.60 11.47 -4.88
C LYS A 45 -4.45 11.03 -6.35
N ALA A 46 -3.72 11.81 -7.15
CA ALA A 46 -3.46 11.46 -8.53
C ALA A 46 -2.67 10.16 -8.66
N MET A 47 -1.67 9.96 -7.79
CA MET A 47 -0.88 8.74 -7.79
C MET A 47 -1.72 7.52 -7.41
N LEU A 48 -2.58 7.65 -6.39
CA LEU A 48 -3.48 6.57 -6.00
C LEU A 48 -4.43 6.19 -7.14
N ARG A 49 -4.97 7.17 -7.83
CA ARG A 49 -5.85 6.93 -8.98
C ARG A 49 -5.11 6.25 -10.12
N ARG A 50 -3.89 6.67 -10.37
CA ARG A 50 -3.06 6.04 -11.43
C ARG A 50 -2.74 4.60 -11.09
N LEU A 51 -2.44 4.31 -9.83
CA LEU A 51 -2.19 2.93 -9.38
C LEU A 51 -3.45 2.09 -9.48
N GLY A 52 -4.61 2.65 -9.17
CA GLY A 52 -5.89 1.97 -9.35
C GLY A 52 -6.15 1.61 -10.81
N ALA A 53 -5.86 2.54 -11.73
CA ALA A 53 -5.97 2.27 -13.16
C ALA A 53 -5.01 1.17 -13.60
N LEU A 54 -3.78 1.19 -13.07
CA LEU A 54 -2.79 0.17 -13.35
C LEU A 54 -3.25 -1.21 -12.86
N ALA A 55 -3.87 -1.26 -11.69
CA ALA A 55 -4.42 -2.51 -11.15
C ALA A 55 -5.46 -3.09 -12.10
N VAL A 56 -6.36 -2.26 -12.59
CA VAL A 56 -7.38 -2.70 -13.56
C VAL A 56 -6.73 -3.18 -14.86
N GLU A 57 -5.77 -2.43 -15.37
CA GLU A 57 -5.06 -2.79 -16.61
C GLU A 57 -4.35 -4.13 -16.49
N ARG A 58 -3.88 -4.47 -15.29
CA ARG A 58 -3.18 -5.73 -15.03
C ARG A 58 -4.09 -6.87 -14.61
N GLY A 59 -5.40 -6.66 -14.64
CA GLY A 59 -6.37 -7.69 -14.28
C GLY A 59 -6.44 -8.00 -12.79
N CYS A 60 -6.00 -7.07 -11.94
CA CYS A 60 -6.05 -7.25 -10.51
C CYS A 60 -7.48 -7.20 -9.98
N GLY A 61 -7.79 -8.04 -9.01
CA GLY A 61 -9.11 -8.07 -8.38
C GLY A 61 -9.27 -7.04 -7.27
N ARG A 62 -8.16 -6.48 -6.77
CA ARG A 62 -8.19 -5.47 -5.72
C ARG A 62 -6.92 -4.63 -5.72
N PHE A 63 -7.02 -3.49 -5.08
CA PHE A 63 -5.92 -2.57 -4.82
C PHE A 63 -6.01 -2.19 -3.35
N GLU A 64 -4.94 -2.43 -2.60
CA GLU A 64 -4.94 -2.30 -1.16
C GLU A 64 -3.75 -1.50 -0.66
N TRP A 65 -3.93 -0.86 0.48
CA TRP A 65 -2.86 -0.22 1.26
C TRP A 65 -3.29 -0.18 2.71
N SER A 66 -2.37 0.18 3.59
CA SER A 66 -2.64 0.26 5.02
C SER A 66 -2.70 1.70 5.48
N VAL A 67 -3.47 1.94 6.52
CA VAL A 67 -3.54 3.22 7.21
C VAL A 67 -3.53 2.95 8.71
N LEU A 68 -2.87 3.83 9.46
CA LEU A 68 -2.89 3.74 10.92
C LEU A 68 -4.30 4.01 11.42
N ASP A 69 -4.78 3.20 12.36
CA ASP A 69 -6.19 3.25 12.78
C ASP A 69 -6.55 4.54 13.53
N TRP A 70 -5.56 5.28 14.04
CA TRP A 70 -5.78 6.57 14.66
C TRP A 70 -5.75 7.75 13.69
N ASN A 71 -5.39 7.51 12.43
CA ASN A 71 -5.24 8.56 11.42
C ASN A 71 -6.58 8.88 10.76
N GLU A 72 -7.46 9.52 11.53
CA GLU A 72 -8.81 9.85 11.09
C GLU A 72 -8.87 10.66 9.78
N PRO A 73 -8.06 11.72 9.62
CA PRO A 73 -8.12 12.48 8.37
C PRO A 73 -7.78 11.65 7.13
N ALA A 74 -6.79 10.77 7.23
CA ALA A 74 -6.42 9.89 6.13
C ALA A 74 -7.53 8.87 5.84
N ILE A 75 -8.11 8.27 6.89
CA ILE A 75 -9.21 7.32 6.74
C ILE A 75 -10.38 7.97 5.99
N ARG A 76 -10.77 9.16 6.39
CA ARG A 76 -11.87 9.88 5.72
C ARG A 76 -11.53 10.20 4.27
N PHE A 77 -10.29 10.60 4.02
CA PHE A 77 -9.82 10.89 2.68
C PHE A 77 -9.95 9.67 1.78
N TYR A 78 -9.49 8.51 2.26
CA TYR A 78 -9.56 7.27 1.49
C TYR A 78 -11.01 6.82 1.27
N GLN A 79 -11.86 6.97 2.27
CA GLN A 79 -13.28 6.64 2.13
C GLN A 79 -13.96 7.52 1.10
N HIS A 80 -13.62 8.80 1.04
CA HIS A 80 -14.13 9.71 0.02
C HIS A 80 -13.70 9.32 -1.38
N MET A 81 -12.55 8.67 -1.50
CA MET A 81 -12.08 8.17 -2.79
C MET A 81 -12.76 6.86 -3.21
N GLY A 82 -13.55 6.26 -2.33
CA GLY A 82 -14.23 5.02 -2.62
C GLY A 82 -13.60 3.78 -1.97
N ALA A 83 -12.57 3.96 -1.15
CA ALA A 83 -11.96 2.84 -0.45
C ALA A 83 -12.81 2.42 0.74
N THR A 84 -12.74 1.13 1.07
CA THR A 84 -13.34 0.57 2.28
C THR A 84 -12.23 0.30 3.28
N VAL A 85 -12.37 0.84 4.47
CA VAL A 85 -11.44 0.52 5.57
C VAL A 85 -11.94 -0.74 6.25
N MET A 86 -11.10 -1.78 6.26
CA MET A 86 -11.50 -3.10 6.75
C MET A 86 -11.48 -3.14 8.27
N PRO A 87 -12.64 -3.16 8.94
CA PRO A 87 -12.68 -3.07 10.40
C PRO A 87 -12.40 -4.39 11.10
N ASP A 88 -12.59 -5.52 10.41
CA ASP A 88 -12.51 -6.84 11.02
C ASP A 88 -11.18 -7.53 10.81
N TRP A 89 -10.26 -6.91 10.09
CA TRP A 89 -8.96 -7.50 9.77
C TRP A 89 -7.86 -6.80 10.53
N ARG A 90 -6.95 -7.58 11.08
CA ARG A 90 -5.77 -7.08 11.76
C ARG A 90 -4.54 -7.73 11.18
N ILE A 91 -3.48 -6.93 11.00
CA ILE A 91 -2.21 -7.44 10.50
C ILE A 91 -1.51 -8.17 11.62
N CYS A 92 -1.04 -9.39 11.32
CA CYS A 92 -0.16 -10.14 12.20
C CYS A 92 1.25 -10.05 11.65
N ARG A 93 2.20 -9.75 12.50
CA ARG A 93 3.57 -9.49 12.07
C ARG A 93 4.55 -10.15 13.03
N VAL A 94 5.56 -10.77 12.45
CA VAL A 94 6.69 -11.31 13.22
C VAL A 94 7.95 -10.66 12.66
N THR A 95 8.71 -9.98 13.50
CA THR A 95 9.92 -9.27 13.10
C THR A 95 11.00 -9.42 14.17
N GLY A 96 12.23 -9.04 13.81
CA GLY A 96 13.34 -8.98 14.75
C GLY A 96 13.65 -10.32 15.41
N ASP A 97 13.91 -10.30 16.71
CA ASP A 97 14.24 -11.50 17.48
C ASP A 97 13.10 -12.51 17.48
N ALA A 98 11.85 -12.04 17.48
CA ALA A 98 10.70 -12.92 17.42
C ALA A 98 10.65 -13.69 16.10
N LEU A 99 11.04 -13.06 15.00
CA LEU A 99 11.11 -13.72 13.70
C LEU A 99 12.22 -14.80 13.71
N GLN A 100 13.36 -14.50 14.32
CA GLN A 100 14.44 -15.47 14.43
C GLN A 100 14.00 -16.70 15.23
N ALA A 101 13.35 -16.49 16.36
CA ALA A 101 12.84 -17.59 17.18
C ALA A 101 11.79 -18.41 16.43
N PHE A 102 10.91 -17.73 15.71
CA PHE A 102 9.88 -18.35 14.88
C PHE A 102 10.50 -19.24 13.82
N ALA A 103 11.57 -18.76 13.17
CA ALA A 103 12.28 -19.51 12.14
C ALA A 103 13.00 -20.73 12.73
N GLU A 104 13.56 -20.60 13.94
CA GLU A 104 14.22 -21.71 14.62
C GLU A 104 13.27 -22.88 14.85
N GLU A 105 12.05 -22.59 15.29
CA GLU A 105 11.04 -23.62 15.48
C GLU A 105 10.69 -24.33 14.18
N GLY A 106 10.67 -23.59 13.07
CA GLY A 106 10.40 -24.16 11.76
C GLY A 106 11.50 -25.06 11.22
N ARG A 107 12.71 -24.98 11.78
CA ARG A 107 13.84 -25.82 11.37
C ARG A 107 13.95 -27.10 12.17
N GLN A 108 13.23 -27.22 13.25
CA GLN A 108 13.24 -28.41 14.09
C GLN A 108 12.35 -29.49 13.49
N PRO A 109 12.80 -30.77 13.49
CA PRO A 109 11.99 -31.86 12.96
C PRO A 109 10.76 -32.20 13.79
#